data_42ef00a067c01f3294406496aae0562a
#
_entry.id   42ef00a067c01f3294406496aae0562a
#
_cell.length_a   1.000
_cell.length_b   1.000
_cell.length_c   1.000
_cell.angle_alpha   90.00
_cell.angle_beta   90.00
_cell.angle_gamma   90.00
#
_symmetry.space_group_name_H-M   'P 1'
#
loop_
_entity.id
_entity.type
_entity.pdbx_description
1 polymer ?
#
loop_
_entity_poly.entity_id
_entity_poly.type
_entity_poly.pdbx_seq_one_letter_code
_entity_poly.pdbx_strand_id
1 'polypeptide(L)'
;MSFNILFLDEFAFVPNHVADSFFASVYPTITSGKNTKVIIVSTPHGMNHFYRMWHDAEKKKNEYIPTEVHWSEVPGRDIVWKEQTIANTSEQQFKVEFECLSGDTTIEILDVDGIPQKISMEDLYQRL
;
A
#
# COMPACT_ATOMS: atom_id res chain seq x y z
N MET A 1 18.76 22.11 5.54
CA MET A 1 19.14 20.70 5.78
C MET A 1 19.08 19.96 4.44
N SER A 2 20.04 19.12 4.18
CA SER A 2 20.03 18.24 3.00
C SER A 2 20.31 16.80 3.41
N PHE A 3 19.73 15.84 2.71
CA PHE A 3 20.02 14.43 2.89
C PHE A 3 20.07 13.73 1.52
N ASN A 4 20.79 12.63 1.46
CA ASN A 4 20.98 11.88 0.21
C ASN A 4 19.97 10.74 0.06
N ILE A 5 19.48 10.21 1.15
CA ILE A 5 18.49 9.11 1.19
C ILE A 5 17.42 9.44 2.22
N LEU A 6 16.18 9.32 1.81
CA LEU A 6 15.02 9.29 2.69
C LEU A 6 14.39 7.91 2.62
N PHE A 7 14.32 7.22 3.75
CA PHE A 7 13.68 5.91 3.87
C PHE A 7 12.48 6.01 4.79
N LEU A 8 11.29 5.68 4.28
CA LEU A 8 10.05 5.64 5.02
C LEU A 8 9.55 4.20 5.11
N ASP A 9 9.51 3.66 6.31
CA ASP A 9 9.03 2.31 6.58
C ASP A 9 7.60 2.36 7.15
N GLU A 10 6.79 1.36 6.81
CA GLU A 10 5.39 1.25 7.26
C GLU A 10 4.55 2.49 6.96
N PHE A 11 4.80 3.13 5.83
CA PHE A 11 4.22 4.45 5.52
C PHE A 11 2.69 4.43 5.36
N ALA A 12 2.10 3.31 4.95
CA ALA A 12 0.65 3.16 4.84
C ALA A 12 -0.09 3.27 6.19
N PHE A 13 0.63 3.09 7.32
CA PHE A 13 0.07 3.21 8.66
C PHE A 13 0.14 4.63 9.23
N VAL A 14 0.75 5.55 8.51
CA VAL A 14 0.80 6.97 8.92
C VAL A 14 -0.54 7.63 8.58
N PRO A 15 -1.19 8.31 9.55
CA PRO A 15 -2.43 9.04 9.27
C PRO A 15 -2.28 10.05 8.14
N ASN A 16 -3.30 10.21 7.30
CA ASN A 16 -3.25 11.07 6.11
C ASN A 16 -2.80 12.50 6.43
N HIS A 17 -3.33 13.10 7.48
CA HIS A 17 -2.97 14.48 7.85
C HIS A 17 -1.50 14.62 8.26
N VAL A 18 -0.92 13.58 8.86
CA VAL A 18 0.52 13.55 9.20
C VAL A 18 1.35 13.34 7.94
N ALA A 19 0.96 12.42 7.08
CA ALA A 19 1.63 12.16 5.81
C ALA A 19 1.65 13.40 4.91
N ASP A 20 0.52 14.07 4.76
CA ASP A 20 0.41 15.28 3.95
C ASP A 20 1.29 16.42 4.51
N SER A 21 1.27 16.64 5.82
CA SER A 21 2.11 17.64 6.48
C SER A 21 3.60 17.32 6.36
N PHE A 22 3.95 16.04 6.51
CA PHE A 22 5.33 15.58 6.37
C PHE A 22 5.86 15.85 4.96
N PHE A 23 5.11 15.44 3.92
CA PHE A 23 5.55 15.66 2.54
C PHE A 23 5.64 17.15 2.20
N ALA A 24 4.68 17.98 2.65
CA ALA A 24 4.74 19.42 2.45
C ALA A 24 6.01 20.04 3.06
N SER A 25 6.45 19.54 4.21
CA SER A 25 7.64 20.05 4.90
C SER A 25 8.95 19.52 4.32
N VAL A 26 8.96 18.27 3.88
CA VAL A 26 10.21 17.58 3.47
C VAL A 26 10.45 17.66 1.97
N TYR A 27 9.40 17.82 1.18
CA TYR A 27 9.49 17.83 -0.28
C TYR A 27 10.47 18.89 -0.84
N PRO A 28 10.50 20.13 -0.32
CA PRO A 28 11.51 21.10 -0.77
C PRO A 28 12.95 20.64 -0.53
N THR A 29 13.18 19.90 0.55
CA THR A 29 14.50 19.33 0.84
C THR A 29 14.85 18.19 -0.13
N ILE A 30 13.88 17.36 -0.48
CA ILE A 30 14.04 16.30 -1.49
C ILE A 30 14.44 16.91 -2.84
N THR A 31 13.71 17.93 -3.27
CA THR A 31 13.91 18.55 -4.59
C THR A 31 15.17 19.43 -4.68
N SER A 32 15.67 19.92 -3.56
CA SER A 32 16.92 20.70 -3.52
C SER A 32 18.18 19.87 -3.66
N GLY A 33 18.09 18.57 -3.39
CA GLY A 33 19.20 17.63 -3.53
C GLY A 33 19.39 17.17 -4.98
N LYS A 34 20.63 17.16 -5.46
CA LYS A 34 20.94 16.69 -6.83
C LYS A 34 20.82 15.18 -7.00
N ASN A 35 20.97 14.41 -5.92
CA ASN A 35 21.01 12.96 -5.92
C ASN A 35 20.21 12.34 -4.76
N THR A 36 19.17 13.00 -4.32
CA THR A 36 18.33 12.48 -3.23
C THR A 36 17.51 11.28 -3.71
N LYS A 37 17.61 10.18 -2.99
CA LYS A 37 16.81 8.98 -3.22
C LYS A 37 15.73 8.89 -2.15
N VAL A 38 14.52 8.59 -2.58
CA VAL A 38 13.38 8.37 -1.68
C VAL A 38 12.93 6.93 -1.83
N ILE A 39 12.91 6.20 -0.74
CA ILE A 39 12.47 4.81 -0.67
C ILE A 39 11.32 4.73 0.32
N ILE A 40 10.17 4.28 -0.15
CA ILE A 40 8.96 4.14 0.66
C ILE A 40 8.53 2.68 0.62
N VAL A 41 8.43 2.06 1.78
CA VAL A 41 8.09 0.65 1.94
C VAL A 41 6.90 0.54 2.87
N SER A 42 5.92 -0.28 2.52
CA SER A 42 4.81 -0.61 3.41
C SER A 42 4.03 -1.82 2.91
N THR A 43 3.34 -2.49 3.81
CA THR A 43 2.15 -3.25 3.44
C THR A 43 0.98 -2.28 3.24
N PRO A 44 0.02 -2.59 2.38
CA PRO A 44 -1.15 -1.74 2.18
C PRO A 44 -2.01 -1.64 3.43
N HIS A 45 -2.55 -0.46 3.69
CA HIS A 45 -3.45 -0.21 4.80
C HIS A 45 -4.56 0.76 4.38
N GLY A 46 -5.51 0.25 3.61
CA GLY A 46 -6.60 1.06 3.07
C GLY A 46 -6.17 2.01 1.94
N MET A 47 -7.11 2.82 1.49
CA MET A 47 -6.91 3.74 0.37
C MET A 47 -6.49 5.13 0.87
N ASN A 48 -5.29 5.20 1.42
CA ASN A 48 -4.71 6.38 2.05
C ASN A 48 -3.70 7.08 1.13
N HIS A 49 -2.85 7.92 1.72
CA HIS A 49 -1.79 8.64 1.00
C HIS A 49 -0.84 7.68 0.26
N PHE A 50 -0.42 6.59 0.92
CA PHE A 50 0.45 5.58 0.30
C PHE A 50 -0.23 4.91 -0.90
N TYR A 51 -1.51 4.57 -0.79
CA TYR A 51 -2.29 4.02 -1.90
C TYR A 51 -2.33 4.98 -3.11
N ARG A 52 -2.59 6.27 -2.88
CA ARG A 52 -2.60 7.28 -3.96
C ARG A 52 -1.25 7.38 -4.65
N MET A 53 -0.16 7.38 -3.88
CA MET A 53 1.20 7.40 -4.43
C MET A 53 1.48 6.16 -5.28
N TRP A 54 1.10 4.98 -4.78
CA TRP A 54 1.24 3.72 -5.51
C TRP A 54 0.46 3.72 -6.82
N HIS A 55 -0.81 4.06 -6.77
CA HIS A 55 -1.69 4.11 -7.92
C HIS A 55 -1.20 5.10 -8.99
N ASP A 56 -0.74 6.27 -8.57
CA ASP A 56 -0.15 7.25 -9.47
C ASP A 56 1.17 6.76 -10.07
N ALA A 57 1.97 6.01 -9.33
CA ALA A 57 3.18 5.38 -9.83
C ALA A 57 2.89 4.33 -10.91
N GLU A 58 1.89 3.47 -10.70
CA GLU A 58 1.44 2.51 -11.71
C GLU A 58 0.97 3.18 -13.00
N LYS A 59 0.30 4.32 -12.90
CA LYS A 59 -0.14 5.13 -14.03
C LYS A 59 0.94 6.08 -14.59
N LYS A 60 2.15 6.01 -14.06
CA LYS A 60 3.28 6.87 -14.45
C LYS A 60 3.00 8.38 -14.30
N LYS A 61 2.18 8.74 -13.31
CA LYS A 61 1.87 10.13 -12.97
C LYS A 61 2.88 10.75 -12.02
N ASN A 62 3.71 9.95 -11.36
CA ASN A 62 4.83 10.38 -10.55
C ASN A 62 6.11 9.64 -10.97
N GLU A 63 7.24 9.98 -10.38
CA GLU A 63 8.55 9.42 -10.72
C GLU A 63 8.89 8.14 -9.93
N TYR A 64 8.01 7.71 -9.03
CA TYR A 64 8.25 6.49 -8.26
C TYR A 64 8.13 5.25 -9.12
N ILE A 65 8.98 4.26 -8.81
CA ILE A 65 8.96 2.94 -9.45
C ILE A 65 8.25 1.98 -8.49
N PRO A 66 7.02 1.56 -8.80
CA PRO A 66 6.31 0.62 -7.95
C PRO A 66 6.94 -0.77 -8.06
N THR A 67 7.23 -1.37 -6.91
CA THR A 67 7.78 -2.72 -6.82
C THR A 67 6.97 -3.50 -5.81
N GLU A 68 6.29 -4.55 -6.26
CA GLU A 68 5.52 -5.44 -5.41
C GLU A 68 6.28 -6.76 -5.24
N VAL A 69 6.33 -7.26 -4.03
CA VAL A 69 6.90 -8.57 -3.70
C VAL A 69 5.86 -9.37 -2.94
N HIS A 70 5.33 -10.40 -3.58
CA HIS A 70 4.41 -11.32 -2.93
C HIS A 70 5.17 -12.24 -1.95
N TRP A 71 4.52 -12.66 -0.87
CA TRP A 71 5.16 -13.48 0.16
C TRP A 71 5.77 -14.77 -0.40
N SER A 72 5.15 -15.37 -1.42
CA SER A 72 5.62 -16.61 -2.05
C SER A 72 6.90 -16.44 -2.88
N GLU A 73 7.28 -15.21 -3.21
CA GLU A 73 8.52 -14.92 -3.93
C GLU A 73 9.74 -14.86 -3.01
N VAL A 74 9.50 -14.81 -1.70
CA VAL A 74 10.57 -14.78 -0.70
C VAL A 74 11.11 -16.20 -0.49
N PRO A 75 12.41 -16.44 -0.65
CA PRO A 75 13.00 -17.77 -0.44
C PRO A 75 12.64 -18.35 0.93
N GLY A 76 12.23 -19.62 0.94
CA GLY A 76 11.83 -20.32 2.16
C GLY A 76 10.38 -20.12 2.59
N ARG A 77 9.61 -19.27 1.91
CA ARG A 77 8.19 -19.06 2.16
C ARG A 77 7.36 -19.87 1.17
N ASP A 78 7.02 -21.09 1.55
CA ASP A 78 6.16 -22.01 0.80
C ASP A 78 4.78 -22.15 1.47
N ILE A 79 3.97 -23.08 0.97
CA ILE A 79 2.63 -23.33 1.52
C ILE A 79 2.68 -23.82 2.98
N VAL A 80 3.70 -24.57 3.35
CA VAL A 80 3.90 -25.05 4.72
C VAL A 80 4.19 -23.86 5.64
N TRP A 81 5.04 -22.94 5.21
CA TRP A 81 5.30 -21.70 5.92
C TRP A 81 4.02 -20.88 6.11
N LYS A 82 3.18 -20.77 5.07
CA LYS A 82 1.88 -20.08 5.13
C LYS A 82 0.99 -20.71 6.19
N GLU A 83 0.79 -22.03 6.15
CA GLU A 83 -0.05 -22.76 7.10
C GLU A 83 0.43 -22.60 8.55
N GLN A 84 1.74 -22.69 8.77
CA GLN A 84 2.33 -22.47 10.10
C GLN A 84 2.14 -21.04 10.60
N THR A 85 2.29 -20.06 9.72
CA THR A 85 2.11 -18.65 10.06
C THR A 85 0.65 -18.36 10.42
N ILE A 86 -0.31 -18.91 9.67
CA ILE A 86 -1.74 -18.81 9.99
C ILE A 86 -2.06 -19.47 11.33
N ALA A 87 -1.50 -20.64 11.59
CA ALA A 87 -1.70 -21.37 12.85
C ALA A 87 -1.18 -20.60 14.06
N ASN A 88 -0.07 -19.86 13.90
CA ASN A 88 0.55 -19.06 14.97
C ASN A 88 -0.07 -17.66 15.14
N THR A 89 -0.84 -17.19 14.18
CA THR A 89 -1.49 -15.87 14.18
C THR A 89 -3.00 -16.03 13.94
N SER A 90 -3.44 -15.70 12.76
CA SER A 90 -4.79 -15.95 12.26
C SER A 90 -4.81 -15.78 10.75
N GLU A 91 -5.81 -16.33 10.09
CA GLU A 91 -6.02 -16.12 8.66
C GLU A 91 -6.21 -14.64 8.31
N GLN A 92 -6.95 -13.92 9.16
CA GLN A 92 -7.17 -12.48 8.96
C GLN A 92 -5.87 -11.69 9.07
N GLN A 93 -5.03 -12.00 10.06
CA GLN A 93 -3.74 -11.34 10.20
C GLN A 93 -2.81 -11.66 9.04
N PHE A 94 -2.81 -12.91 8.58
CA PHE A 94 -2.03 -13.30 7.41
C PHE A 94 -2.43 -12.50 6.16
N LYS A 95 -3.74 -12.33 5.94
CA LYS A 95 -4.25 -11.51 4.83
C LYS A 95 -3.81 -10.05 4.93
N VAL A 96 -3.86 -9.47 6.12
CA VAL A 96 -3.45 -8.07 6.32
C VAL A 96 -1.96 -7.86 6.10
N GLU A 97 -1.13 -8.79 6.57
CA GLU A 97 0.32 -8.64 6.54
C GLU A 97 0.96 -9.12 5.23
N PHE A 98 0.41 -10.16 4.63
CA PHE A 98 1.06 -10.87 3.52
C PHE A 98 0.22 -10.97 2.24
N GLU A 99 -1.10 -10.93 2.33
CA GLU A 99 -2.00 -10.95 1.18
C GLU A 99 -2.68 -9.59 1.03
N CYS A 100 -2.05 -8.71 0.26
CA CYS A 100 -2.58 -7.38 0.01
C CYS A 100 -3.75 -7.44 -0.96
N LEU A 101 -4.86 -6.79 -0.62
CA LEU A 101 -5.96 -6.58 -1.55
C LEU A 101 -5.57 -5.47 -2.54
N SER A 102 -5.50 -5.81 -3.82
CA SER A 102 -5.29 -4.83 -4.88
C SER A 102 -6.60 -4.08 -5.23
N GLY A 103 -6.48 -2.92 -5.88
CA GLY A 103 -7.65 -2.12 -6.26
C GLY A 103 -8.62 -2.85 -7.21
N ASP A 104 -8.15 -3.84 -7.96
CA ASP A 104 -8.94 -4.70 -8.84
C ASP A 104 -9.60 -5.89 -8.11
N THR A 105 -9.29 -6.11 -6.83
CA THR A 105 -9.97 -7.12 -6.01
C THR A 105 -11.46 -6.84 -5.97
N THR A 106 -12.27 -7.82 -6.36
CA THR A 106 -13.72 -7.69 -6.33
C THR A 106 -14.28 -8.17 -4.99
N ILE A 107 -15.24 -7.44 -4.48
CA ILE A 107 -16.03 -7.79 -3.30
C ILE A 107 -17.50 -7.86 -3.68
N GLU A 108 -18.26 -8.61 -2.91
CA GLU A 108 -19.72 -8.59 -3.02
C GLU A 108 -20.29 -7.60 -2.02
N ILE A 109 -21.12 -6.70 -2.52
CA ILE A 109 -21.89 -5.77 -1.70
C ILE A 109 -23.38 -6.00 -1.96
N LEU A 110 -24.19 -5.70 -0.97
CA LEU A 110 -25.65 -5.63 -1.16
C LEU A 110 -26.02 -4.18 -1.51
N ASP A 111 -26.79 -4.01 -2.56
CA ASP A 111 -27.35 -2.69 -2.88
C ASP A 111 -28.52 -2.35 -1.91
N VAL A 112 -29.14 -1.20 -2.13
CA VAL A 112 -30.26 -0.73 -1.30
C VAL A 112 -31.48 -1.65 -1.36
N ASP A 113 -31.61 -2.47 -2.39
CA ASP A 113 -32.68 -3.46 -2.56
C ASP A 113 -32.29 -4.86 -2.06
N GLY A 114 -31.06 -5.00 -1.49
CA GLY A 114 -30.55 -6.26 -0.98
C GLY A 114 -30.08 -7.24 -2.07
N ILE A 115 -29.83 -6.75 -3.28
CA ILE A 115 -29.34 -7.54 -4.41
C ILE A 115 -27.81 -7.60 -4.37
N PRO A 116 -27.18 -8.81 -4.38
CA PRO A 116 -25.73 -8.93 -4.40
C PRO A 116 -25.13 -8.34 -5.69
N GLN A 117 -24.13 -7.49 -5.56
CA GLN A 117 -23.36 -6.93 -6.67
C GLN A 117 -21.87 -7.15 -6.42
N LYS A 118 -21.15 -7.50 -7.48
CA LYS A 118 -19.69 -7.54 -7.45
C LYS A 118 -19.14 -6.19 -7.88
N ILE A 119 -18.28 -5.65 -7.07
CA ILE A 119 -17.65 -4.35 -7.30
C ILE A 119 -16.16 -4.45 -6.98
N SER A 120 -15.32 -3.77 -7.74
CA SER A 120 -13.90 -3.67 -7.40
C SER A 120 -13.69 -2.77 -6.18
N MET A 121 -12.61 -2.99 -5.47
CA MET A 121 -12.23 -2.12 -4.35
C MET A 121 -12.04 -0.67 -4.82
N GLU A 122 -11.50 -0.48 -6.02
CA GLU A 122 -11.31 0.84 -6.62
C GLU A 122 -12.66 1.54 -6.88
N ASP A 123 -13.62 0.82 -7.49
CA ASP A 123 -14.96 1.37 -7.75
C ASP A 123 -15.72 1.67 -6.46
N LEU A 124 -15.58 0.82 -5.44
CA LEU A 124 -16.16 1.08 -4.13
C LEU A 124 -15.61 2.38 -3.53
N TYR A 125 -14.31 2.59 -3.61
CA TYR A 125 -13.66 3.80 -3.12
C TYR A 125 -14.17 5.07 -3.82
N GLN A 126 -14.36 5.00 -5.14
CA GLN A 126 -14.88 6.13 -5.92
C GLN A 126 -16.33 6.50 -5.54
N ARG A 127 -17.09 5.55 -4.96
CA ARG A 127 -18.47 5.78 -4.48
C ARG A 127 -18.55 6.39 -3.09
N LEU A 128 -17.44 6.37 -2.33
CA LEU A 128 -17.36 6.94 -0.99
C LEU A 128 -16.99 8.43 -1.05
#